data_0cb99ca31b9985dc61fd06dcf2e6d7d0
#
_entry.id   0cb99ca31b9985dc61fd06dcf2e6d7d0
#
_cell.length_a   1.000
_cell.length_b   1.000
_cell.length_c   1.000
_cell.angle_alpha   90.00
_cell.angle_beta   90.00
_cell.angle_gamma   90.00
#
_symmetry.space_group_name_H-M   'P 1'
#
loop_
_entity.id
_entity.type
_entity.pdbx_description
1 polymer ?
#
loop_
_entity_poly.entity_id
_entity_poly.type
_entity_poly.pdbx_seq_one_letter_code
_entity_poly.pdbx_strand_id
1 'polypeptide(L)'
;MKITLITVGKIKEKYLKDAIAEYSKRLSRYCKLEIIEVADEKTPDNASDTVEDGIRDKEGERILKYVKDDAYVVTLEIKGKLLTSEELAEKIDKLGIQGTSHIIFIIGGSIGLGKEVLKRSDYALSFSKMTFPHQLMRVILLEQIYRSYRIISHEPYHK
;
A
#
# COMPACT_ATOMS: atom_id res chain seq x y z
N MET A 1 -10.36 -11.71 -6.45
CA MET A 1 -9.58 -10.44 -6.39
C MET A 1 -8.15 -10.75 -6.00
N LYS A 2 -7.21 -10.24 -6.77
CA LYS A 2 -5.79 -10.22 -6.42
C LYS A 2 -5.45 -8.87 -5.80
N ILE A 3 -4.76 -8.91 -4.67
CA ILE A 3 -4.24 -7.70 -4.00
C ILE A 3 -2.72 -7.81 -3.95
N THR A 4 -2.04 -6.81 -4.50
CA THR A 4 -0.58 -6.70 -4.41
C THR A 4 -0.23 -5.50 -3.56
N LEU A 5 0.69 -5.68 -2.62
CA LEU A 5 1.29 -4.61 -1.84
C LEU A 5 2.74 -4.46 -2.30
N ILE A 6 3.08 -3.31 -2.87
CA ILE A 6 4.45 -2.99 -3.26
C ILE A 6 5.01 -1.99 -2.26
N THR A 7 6.16 -2.33 -1.67
CA THR A 7 6.79 -1.52 -0.63
C THR A 7 8.27 -1.33 -0.93
N VAL A 8 8.87 -0.33 -0.32
CA VAL A 8 10.29 0.01 -0.48
C VAL A 8 11.05 -0.40 0.78
N GLY A 9 12.11 -1.18 0.60
CA GLY A 9 12.94 -1.67 1.69
C GLY A 9 12.43 -2.95 2.31
N LYS A 10 13.31 -3.60 3.09
CA LYS A 10 12.98 -4.86 3.78
C LYS A 10 12.60 -4.60 5.22
N ILE A 11 11.60 -5.32 5.70
CA ILE A 11 11.28 -5.35 7.14
C ILE A 11 12.34 -6.18 7.86
N LYS A 12 12.86 -5.62 8.95
CA LYS A 12 13.88 -6.28 9.78
C LYS A 12 13.34 -6.75 11.13
N GLU A 13 12.42 -5.99 11.72
CA GLU A 13 11.89 -6.27 13.05
C GLU A 13 10.97 -7.48 13.03
N LYS A 14 11.25 -8.43 13.93
CA LYS A 14 10.51 -9.68 14.03
C LYS A 14 9.02 -9.44 14.29
N TYR A 15 8.69 -8.48 15.17
CA TYR A 15 7.29 -8.22 15.51
C TYR A 15 6.48 -7.72 14.31
N LEU A 16 7.10 -6.97 13.39
CA LEU A 16 6.44 -6.53 12.16
C LEU A 16 6.29 -7.68 11.17
N LYS A 17 7.31 -8.53 11.05
CA LYS A 17 7.23 -9.74 10.21
C LYS A 17 6.11 -10.65 10.68
N ASP A 18 6.00 -10.84 11.98
CA ASP A 18 4.97 -11.69 12.59
C ASP A 18 3.57 -11.11 12.35
N ALA A 19 3.42 -9.80 12.50
CA ALA A 19 2.14 -9.12 12.24
C ALA A 19 1.72 -9.24 10.77
N ILE A 20 2.66 -9.03 9.83
CA ILE A 20 2.39 -9.19 8.40
C ILE A 20 1.99 -10.63 8.08
N ALA A 21 2.69 -11.61 8.65
CA ALA A 21 2.37 -13.03 8.46
C ALA A 21 0.97 -13.36 8.96
N GLU A 22 0.58 -12.80 10.11
CA GLU A 22 -0.76 -13.03 10.69
C GLU A 22 -1.85 -12.47 9.79
N TYR A 23 -1.73 -11.21 9.34
CA TYR A 23 -2.75 -10.62 8.46
C TYR A 23 -2.75 -11.24 7.06
N SER A 24 -1.60 -11.65 6.55
CA SER A 24 -1.51 -12.39 5.28
C SER A 24 -2.28 -13.69 5.36
N LYS A 25 -2.14 -14.41 6.47
CA LYS A 25 -2.87 -15.65 6.73
C LYS A 25 -4.38 -15.40 6.76
N ARG A 26 -4.82 -14.37 7.50
CA ARG A 26 -6.24 -14.02 7.59
C ARG A 26 -6.82 -13.63 6.23
N LEU A 27 -6.05 -12.91 5.42
CA LEU A 27 -6.48 -12.46 4.09
C LEU A 27 -6.56 -13.59 3.08
N SER A 28 -5.87 -14.71 3.29
CA SER A 28 -5.81 -15.81 2.33
C SER A 28 -7.17 -16.41 1.97
N ARG A 29 -8.16 -16.31 2.85
CA ARG A 29 -9.52 -16.79 2.56
C ARG A 29 -10.36 -15.80 1.74
N TYR A 30 -9.92 -14.56 1.59
CA TYR A 30 -10.69 -13.51 0.92
C TYR A 30 -10.11 -13.09 -0.42
N CYS A 31 -8.80 -13.11 -0.55
CA CYS A 31 -8.13 -12.63 -1.75
C CYS A 31 -6.80 -13.36 -1.95
N LYS A 32 -6.24 -13.20 -3.14
CA LYS A 32 -4.89 -13.65 -3.42
C LYS A 32 -3.95 -12.48 -3.13
N LEU A 33 -3.24 -12.54 -2.01
CA LEU A 33 -2.31 -11.49 -1.58
C LEU A 33 -0.90 -11.79 -2.04
N GLU A 34 -0.25 -10.77 -2.61
CA GLU A 34 1.17 -10.79 -2.95
C GLU A 34 1.84 -9.56 -2.35
N ILE A 35 2.96 -9.74 -1.67
CA ILE A 35 3.74 -8.62 -1.11
C ILE A 35 5.08 -8.60 -1.82
N ILE A 36 5.42 -7.44 -2.41
CA ILE A 36 6.66 -7.23 -3.14
C ILE A 36 7.44 -6.13 -2.43
N GLU A 37 8.67 -6.45 -2.00
CA GLU A 37 9.59 -5.48 -1.43
C GLU A 37 10.63 -5.14 -2.50
N VAL A 38 10.68 -3.87 -2.92
CA VAL A 38 11.73 -3.40 -3.83
C VAL A 38 12.88 -2.81 -3.02
N ALA A 39 14.10 -2.83 -3.58
CA ALA A 39 15.26 -2.29 -2.89
C ALA A 39 15.11 -0.78 -2.70
N ASP A 40 15.49 -0.31 -1.51
CA ASP A 40 15.55 1.11 -1.19
C ASP A 40 16.89 1.71 -1.61
N GLU A 41 16.91 3.02 -1.78
CA GLU A 41 18.13 3.81 -1.94
C GLU A 41 18.45 4.48 -0.62
N LYS A 42 19.74 4.52 -0.26
CA LYS A 42 20.18 5.20 0.95
C LYS A 42 20.04 6.72 0.77
N THR A 43 19.33 7.36 1.68
CA THR A 43 19.17 8.81 1.68
C THR A 43 20.27 9.43 2.57
N PRO A 44 21.17 10.26 1.99
CA PRO A 44 22.18 10.96 2.80
C PRO A 44 21.53 11.94 3.77
N ASP A 45 22.17 12.17 4.93
CA ASP A 45 21.76 13.22 5.84
C ASP A 45 21.85 14.58 5.14
N ASN A 46 20.86 15.44 5.36
CA ASN A 46 20.79 16.77 4.74
C ASN A 46 20.82 16.73 3.21
N ALA A 47 20.24 15.69 2.62
CA ALA A 47 20.13 15.58 1.16
C ALA A 47 19.34 16.76 0.58
N SER A 48 19.80 17.29 -0.56
CA SER A 48 19.06 18.32 -1.30
C SER A 48 17.80 17.74 -1.92
N ASP A 49 16.85 18.61 -2.30
CA ASP A 49 15.63 18.20 -2.99
C ASP A 49 15.95 17.44 -4.28
N THR A 50 16.97 17.88 -5.03
CA THR A 50 17.39 17.21 -6.25
C THR A 50 17.88 15.79 -5.99
N VAL A 51 18.66 15.56 -4.91
CA VAL A 51 19.13 14.23 -4.53
C VAL A 51 17.96 13.35 -4.11
N GLU A 52 17.03 13.89 -3.31
CA GLU A 52 15.84 13.16 -2.88
C GLU A 52 14.93 12.79 -4.06
N ASP A 53 14.76 13.70 -5.03
CA ASP A 53 14.00 13.42 -6.27
C ASP A 53 14.62 12.26 -7.04
N GLY A 54 15.95 12.24 -7.16
CA GLY A 54 16.68 11.15 -7.81
C GLY A 54 16.46 9.80 -7.12
N ILE A 55 16.45 9.79 -5.79
CA ILE A 55 16.20 8.59 -4.99
C ILE A 55 14.76 8.10 -5.23
N ARG A 56 13.77 9.00 -5.14
CA ARG A 56 12.37 8.65 -5.40
C ARG A 56 12.19 8.10 -6.81
N ASP A 57 12.88 8.67 -7.80
CA ASP A 57 12.78 8.21 -9.19
C ASP A 57 13.35 6.80 -9.34
N LYS A 58 14.49 6.50 -8.72
CA LYS A 58 15.08 5.15 -8.76
C LYS A 58 14.19 4.11 -8.09
N GLU A 59 13.69 4.43 -6.90
CA GLU A 59 12.76 3.56 -6.19
C GLU A 59 11.48 3.37 -7.00
N GLY A 60 10.99 4.45 -7.62
CA GLY A 60 9.80 4.43 -8.48
C GLY A 60 9.95 3.53 -9.71
N GLU A 61 11.11 3.53 -10.35
CA GLU A 61 11.40 2.61 -11.46
C GLU A 61 11.26 1.15 -11.03
N ARG A 62 11.78 0.83 -9.84
CA ARG A 62 11.69 -0.53 -9.29
C ARG A 62 10.25 -0.92 -8.99
N ILE A 63 9.47 0.01 -8.45
CA ILE A 63 8.04 -0.19 -8.16
C ILE A 63 7.27 -0.46 -9.45
N LEU A 64 7.47 0.41 -10.45
CA LEU A 64 6.68 0.37 -11.69
C LEU A 64 6.91 -0.90 -12.52
N LYS A 65 8.03 -1.58 -12.34
CA LYS A 65 8.28 -2.88 -12.98
C LYS A 65 7.23 -3.94 -12.60
N TYR A 66 6.62 -3.81 -11.43
CA TYR A 66 5.63 -4.76 -10.91
C TYR A 66 4.20 -4.27 -11.07
N VAL A 67 4.00 -3.08 -11.65
CA VAL A 67 2.66 -2.52 -11.83
C VAL A 67 2.13 -2.94 -13.20
N LYS A 68 1.04 -3.72 -13.18
CA LYS A 68 0.36 -4.17 -14.41
C LYS A 68 -0.55 -3.06 -14.95
N ASP A 69 -0.66 -2.99 -16.27
CA ASP A 69 -1.45 -1.94 -16.93
C ASP A 69 -2.94 -2.00 -16.57
N ASP A 70 -3.46 -3.21 -16.37
CA ASP A 70 -4.88 -3.45 -16.07
C ASP A 70 -5.21 -3.40 -14.57
N ALA A 71 -4.22 -3.17 -13.72
CA ALA A 71 -4.43 -3.08 -12.28
C ALA A 71 -4.93 -1.69 -11.88
N TYR A 72 -5.76 -1.66 -10.84
CA TYR A 72 -6.15 -0.41 -10.18
C TYR A 72 -5.12 -0.09 -9.10
N VAL A 73 -4.47 1.07 -9.22
CA VAL A 73 -3.33 1.44 -8.36
C VAL A 73 -3.76 2.46 -7.32
N VAL A 74 -3.54 2.10 -6.06
CA VAL A 74 -3.78 2.98 -4.90
C VAL A 74 -2.43 3.31 -4.27
N THR A 75 -2.07 4.59 -4.28
CA THR A 75 -0.85 5.07 -3.60
C THR A 75 -1.21 5.61 -2.23
N LEU A 76 -0.40 5.26 -1.21
CA LEU A 76 -0.56 5.83 0.12
C LEU A 76 0.17 7.16 0.18
N GLU A 77 -0.59 8.21 0.45
CA GLU A 77 -0.08 9.59 0.46
C GLU A 77 -0.70 10.36 1.61
N ILE A 78 0.09 11.11 2.36
CA ILE A 78 -0.42 11.93 3.47
C ILE A 78 -1.45 12.94 2.95
N LYS A 79 -1.20 13.49 1.77
CA LYS A 79 -2.09 14.49 1.13
C LYS A 79 -3.21 13.85 0.31
N GLY A 80 -3.37 12.54 0.37
CA GLY A 80 -4.45 11.85 -0.33
C GLY A 80 -5.80 12.04 0.35
N LYS A 81 -6.80 11.30 -0.13
CA LYS A 81 -8.13 11.31 0.45
C LYS A 81 -8.21 10.47 1.72
N LEU A 82 -8.78 11.05 2.77
CA LEU A 82 -9.08 10.34 4.01
C LEU A 82 -10.39 9.55 3.81
N LEU A 83 -10.34 8.26 4.15
CA LEU A 83 -11.52 7.39 4.12
C LEU A 83 -11.75 6.80 5.50
N THR A 84 -13.02 6.55 5.83
CA THR A 84 -13.36 5.66 6.94
C THR A 84 -13.09 4.21 6.54
N SER A 85 -13.05 3.31 7.52
CA SER A 85 -12.92 1.87 7.24
C SER A 85 -14.06 1.37 6.35
N GLU A 86 -15.29 1.85 6.61
CA GLU A 86 -16.47 1.50 5.82
C GLU A 86 -16.36 2.00 4.39
N GLU A 87 -15.84 3.20 4.19
CA GLU A 87 -15.64 3.77 2.86
C GLU A 87 -14.58 3.01 2.07
N LEU A 88 -13.49 2.58 2.73
CA LEU A 88 -12.49 1.73 2.07
C LEU A 88 -13.09 0.38 1.66
N ALA A 89 -13.87 -0.23 2.55
CA ALA A 89 -14.57 -1.48 2.25
C ALA A 89 -15.49 -1.32 1.03
N GLU A 90 -16.29 -0.26 1.00
CA GLU A 90 -17.18 0.04 -0.11
C GLU A 90 -16.40 0.23 -1.42
N LYS A 91 -15.26 0.91 -1.36
CA LYS A 91 -14.43 1.13 -2.55
C LYS A 91 -13.90 -0.18 -3.10
N ILE A 92 -13.38 -1.07 -2.25
CA ILE A 92 -12.88 -2.38 -2.67
C ILE A 92 -14.01 -3.21 -3.27
N ASP A 93 -15.17 -3.21 -2.65
CA ASP A 93 -16.35 -3.95 -3.11
C ASP A 93 -16.80 -3.43 -4.49
N LYS A 94 -16.95 -2.12 -4.65
CA LYS A 94 -17.34 -1.50 -5.92
C LYS A 94 -16.36 -1.80 -7.04
N LEU A 95 -15.07 -1.76 -6.76
CA LEU A 95 -14.04 -2.10 -7.76
C LEU A 95 -14.22 -3.54 -8.27
N GLY A 96 -14.46 -4.48 -7.36
CA GLY A 96 -14.73 -5.86 -7.73
C GLY A 96 -15.99 -6.02 -8.57
N ILE A 97 -17.07 -5.37 -8.18
CA ILE A 97 -18.35 -5.38 -8.90
C ILE A 97 -18.19 -4.81 -10.32
N GLN A 98 -17.36 -3.77 -10.46
CA GLN A 98 -17.10 -3.13 -11.76
C GLN A 98 -16.15 -3.91 -12.66
N GLY A 99 -15.63 -5.05 -12.19
CA GLY A 99 -14.78 -5.93 -12.98
C GLY A 99 -13.29 -5.80 -12.71
N THR A 100 -12.87 -5.00 -11.72
CA THR A 100 -11.46 -4.93 -11.31
C THR A 100 -11.07 -6.24 -10.63
N SER A 101 -10.09 -6.94 -11.21
CA SER A 101 -9.60 -8.20 -10.66
C SER A 101 -8.29 -8.07 -9.90
N HIS A 102 -7.64 -6.90 -9.98
CA HIS A 102 -6.32 -6.69 -9.38
C HIS A 102 -6.22 -5.25 -8.85
N ILE A 103 -5.98 -5.13 -7.55
CA ILE A 103 -5.69 -3.84 -6.90
C ILE A 103 -4.25 -3.89 -6.41
N ILE A 104 -3.47 -2.85 -6.72
CA ILE A 104 -2.10 -2.70 -6.25
C ILE A 104 -2.06 -1.52 -5.28
N PHE A 105 -1.64 -1.77 -4.04
CA PHE A 105 -1.35 -0.73 -3.06
C PHE A 105 0.15 -0.47 -3.04
N ILE A 106 0.54 0.80 -3.05
CA ILE A 106 1.95 1.19 -3.06
C ILE A 106 2.26 2.05 -1.83
N ILE A 107 3.27 1.63 -1.07
CA ILE A 107 3.80 2.39 0.06
C ILE A 107 5.24 2.77 -0.29
N GLY A 108 5.54 4.07 -0.26
CA GLY A 108 6.87 4.58 -0.51
C GLY A 108 7.85 4.33 0.63
N GLY A 109 9.10 4.68 0.40
CA GLY A 109 10.12 4.67 1.43
C GLY A 109 10.05 5.90 2.34
N SER A 110 11.15 6.18 3.05
CA SER A 110 11.19 7.26 4.05
C SER A 110 10.93 8.66 3.49
N ILE A 111 11.18 8.87 2.21
CA ILE A 111 10.97 10.18 1.56
C ILE A 111 9.77 10.20 0.61
N GLY A 112 8.93 9.17 0.65
CA GLY A 112 7.70 9.12 -0.13
C GLY A 112 7.87 8.58 -1.55
N LEU A 113 6.91 8.90 -2.41
CA LEU A 113 6.82 8.38 -3.77
C LEU A 113 7.27 9.39 -4.81
N GLY A 114 7.88 8.90 -5.90
CA GLY A 114 8.31 9.72 -7.01
C GLY A 114 7.17 10.08 -7.98
N LYS A 115 7.46 11.05 -8.86
CA LYS A 115 6.47 11.63 -9.77
C LYS A 115 5.83 10.61 -10.72
N GLU A 116 6.59 9.65 -11.23
CA GLU A 116 6.07 8.67 -12.19
C GLU A 116 5.11 7.68 -11.52
N VAL A 117 5.40 7.28 -10.28
CA VAL A 117 4.48 6.46 -9.49
C VAL A 117 3.18 7.23 -9.22
N LEU A 118 3.30 8.50 -8.84
CA LEU A 118 2.13 9.35 -8.57
C LEU A 118 1.28 9.53 -9.83
N LYS A 119 1.89 9.67 -11.00
CA LYS A 119 1.16 9.75 -12.28
C LYS A 119 0.41 8.45 -12.60
N ARG A 120 1.00 7.31 -12.27
CA ARG A 120 0.36 6.00 -12.52
C ARG A 120 -0.79 5.73 -11.56
N SER A 121 -0.81 6.38 -10.40
CA SER A 121 -1.82 6.16 -9.38
C SER A 121 -3.23 6.45 -9.88
N ASP A 122 -4.15 5.55 -9.62
CA ASP A 122 -5.58 5.76 -9.88
C ASP A 122 -6.28 6.40 -8.69
N TYR A 123 -5.70 6.26 -7.49
CA TYR A 123 -6.29 6.81 -6.28
C TYR A 123 -5.21 7.07 -5.22
N ALA A 124 -5.20 8.28 -4.67
CA ALA A 124 -4.32 8.65 -3.57
C ALA A 124 -5.08 8.50 -2.25
N LEU A 125 -4.66 7.57 -1.41
CA LEU A 125 -5.30 7.26 -0.14
C LEU A 125 -4.45 7.77 1.01
N SER A 126 -5.06 8.53 1.93
CA SER A 126 -4.42 8.95 3.17
C SER A 126 -5.07 8.21 4.35
N PHE A 127 -4.24 7.64 5.23
CA PHE A 127 -4.71 7.08 6.49
C PHE A 127 -4.80 8.12 7.59
N SER A 128 -4.03 9.20 7.48
CA SER A 128 -3.97 10.24 8.52
C SER A 128 -3.18 11.43 8.01
N LYS A 129 -3.41 12.58 8.63
CA LYS A 129 -2.54 13.74 8.45
C LYS A 129 -1.21 13.59 9.19
N MET A 130 -1.14 12.61 10.10
CA MET A 130 0.10 12.26 10.79
C MET A 130 0.94 11.35 9.92
N THR A 131 2.25 11.41 10.10
CA THR A 131 3.19 10.52 9.44
C THR A 131 3.41 9.29 10.30
N PHE A 132 3.30 8.11 9.70
CA PHE A 132 3.62 6.84 10.34
C PHE A 132 4.92 6.27 9.76
N PRO A 133 5.68 5.49 10.55
CA PRO A 133 6.80 4.74 9.96
C PRO A 133 6.29 3.88 8.80
N HIS A 134 6.97 3.94 7.66
CA HIS A 134 6.51 3.24 6.44
C HIS A 134 6.45 1.72 6.64
N GLN A 135 7.26 1.15 7.51
CA GLN A 135 7.21 -0.29 7.80
C GLN A 135 5.98 -0.66 8.64
N LEU A 136 5.64 0.16 9.64
CA LEU A 136 4.42 -0.05 10.42
C LEU A 136 3.17 0.13 9.55
N MET A 137 3.23 1.05 8.60
CA MET A 137 2.12 1.32 7.68
C MET A 137 1.70 0.08 6.90
N ARG A 138 2.63 -0.82 6.60
CA ARG A 138 2.32 -2.10 5.93
C ARG A 138 1.35 -2.93 6.74
N VAL A 139 1.56 -3.00 8.06
CA VAL A 139 0.69 -3.75 8.97
C VAL A 139 -0.68 -3.09 9.06
N ILE A 140 -0.71 -1.76 9.21
CA ILE A 140 -1.95 -0.99 9.29
C ILE A 140 -2.78 -1.17 8.02
N LEU A 141 -2.15 -1.11 6.86
CA LEU A 141 -2.84 -1.32 5.59
C LEU A 141 -3.42 -2.72 5.48
N LEU A 142 -2.64 -3.75 5.79
CA LEU A 142 -3.12 -5.13 5.74
C LEU A 142 -4.30 -5.35 6.70
N GLU A 143 -4.23 -4.76 7.89
CA GLU A 143 -5.34 -4.82 8.85
C GLU A 143 -6.60 -4.20 8.26
N GLN A 144 -6.48 -3.03 7.62
CA GLN A 144 -7.63 -2.34 7.02
C GLN A 144 -8.20 -3.08 5.81
N ILE A 145 -7.36 -3.73 5.01
CA ILE A 145 -7.83 -4.57 3.90
C ILE A 145 -8.59 -5.79 4.46
N TYR A 146 -8.06 -6.42 5.50
CA TYR A 146 -8.74 -7.52 6.18
C TYR A 146 -10.10 -7.06 6.74
N ARG A 147 -10.11 -5.93 7.45
CA ARG A 147 -11.33 -5.31 7.98
C ARG A 147 -12.34 -5.03 6.87
N SER A 148 -11.87 -4.54 5.74
CA SER A 148 -12.74 -4.30 4.57
C SER A 148 -13.45 -5.56 4.11
N TYR A 149 -12.74 -6.69 4.00
CA TYR A 149 -13.36 -7.96 3.61
C TYR A 149 -14.33 -8.48 4.67
N ARG A 150 -14.05 -8.26 5.94
CA ARG A 150 -15.00 -8.63 7.01
C ARG A 150 -16.29 -7.82 6.90
N ILE A 151 -16.17 -6.52 6.60
CA ILE A 151 -17.34 -5.64 6.39
C ILE A 151 -18.11 -6.08 5.15
N ILE A 152 -17.42 -6.30 4.03
CA ILE A 152 -18.05 -6.73 2.76
C ILE A 152 -18.83 -8.03 2.94
N SER A 153 -18.28 -8.96 3.70
CA SER A 153 -18.87 -10.29 3.94
C SER A 153 -19.90 -10.29 5.08
N HIS A 154 -20.19 -9.14 5.66
CA HIS A 154 -21.09 -9.00 6.82
C HIS A 154 -20.70 -9.89 8.00
N GLU A 155 -19.39 -10.06 8.21
CA GLU A 155 -18.85 -10.86 9.29
C GLU A 155 -18.48 -9.98 10.49
N PRO A 156 -18.65 -10.49 11.73
CA PRO A 156 -18.36 -9.69 12.92
C PRO A 156 -16.86 -9.46 13.09
N TYR A 157 -16.44 -8.21 13.09
CA TYR A 157 -15.07 -7.77 13.36
C TYR A 157 -15.04 -6.26 13.60
N HIS A 158 -15.56 -5.51 12.63
CA HIS A 158 -15.64 -4.05 12.72
C HIS A 158 -16.75 -3.61 13.66
N LYS A 159 -16.45 -2.62 14.50
CA LYS A 159 -17.41 -2.08 15.49
C LYS A 159 -17.56 -0.57 15.36
#